data_a396ab06461c1d0811f7171127eaa7f9
#
_entry.id   a396ab06461c1d0811f7171127eaa7f9
#
_cell.length_a   1.000
_cell.length_b   1.000
_cell.length_c   1.000
_cell.angle_alpha   90.00
_cell.angle_beta   90.00
_cell.angle_gamma   90.00
#
_symmetry.space_group_name_H-M   'P 1'
#
loop_
_entity.id
_entity.type
_entity.pdbx_description
1 polymer ?
#
loop_
_entity_poly.entity_id
_entity_poly.type
_entity_poly.pdbx_seq_one_letter_code
_entity_poly.pdbx_strand_id
1 'polypeptide(L)'
;MNTNGNYYVNRLRKRESFKRLINIGLSAICLFLEIALFAYMWQFHFQFQLVDPLQKIWYRGFLLENGIYSVILIFFSVTYGGMRLGYMKNTEIIFSQVFATLMADVLIYAELCMMARSVFPPDMFLLMVVLQIVAVIIYANIANKIYRTAFPPRELLLIHGDRPIADICKKFESRKDKYKITKYEHIKKGAAELCKEILSEYQNGEINAVVIWDINEKDRNTILKFCYAQSIRVYVMPKISDVILVGSEELHVFDTPILLTREYSLSMEQRFIKRSIDVVCSLILLVITSPLMLLTALAIKLYDGGPVLYKQVRCTIGQREFYIMKFRSMRTDAEKDGVARLAQKNDDRITPIGKVIRKCRMDELPQLINILRGDMSFIGPRPERPEIIAQYTEVMPEFAFRMKVKAGLAGFAQVYGKYNTSPYDKLKLDLTYVENYSVWLDLKLMLLTLKVLFWPDSTEGVESEQVTAFKAEYDGRAEKDDN
;
A
#
# COMPACT_ATOMS: atom_id res chain seq x y z
N MET A 1 19.99 41.07 8.62
CA MET A 1 18.87 40.11 8.77
C MET A 1 17.79 40.47 7.79
N ASN A 2 17.53 39.61 6.80
CA ASN A 2 16.67 39.95 5.67
C ASN A 2 15.20 39.80 6.11
N THR A 3 14.52 40.95 6.33
CA THR A 3 13.12 41.01 6.79
C THR A 3 12.15 40.25 5.88
N ASN A 4 12.45 40.18 4.59
CA ASN A 4 11.65 39.43 3.60
C ASN A 4 11.73 37.91 3.76
N GLY A 5 12.89 37.36 4.11
CA GLY A 5 13.05 35.90 4.33
C GLY A 5 12.28 35.44 5.56
N ASN A 6 12.33 36.16 6.67
CA ASN A 6 11.55 35.85 7.88
C ASN A 6 10.02 35.92 7.63
N TYR A 7 9.58 36.87 6.82
CA TYR A 7 8.17 36.98 6.45
C TYR A 7 7.69 35.78 5.62
N TYR A 8 8.48 35.32 4.64
CA TYR A 8 8.18 34.18 3.78
C TYR A 8 8.10 32.87 4.59
N VAL A 9 9.10 32.62 5.45
CA VAL A 9 9.15 31.44 6.33
C VAL A 9 7.96 31.41 7.29
N ASN A 10 7.61 32.53 7.91
CA ASN A 10 6.47 32.61 8.82
C ASN A 10 5.14 32.39 8.09
N ARG A 11 5.00 32.86 6.86
CA ARG A 11 3.81 32.64 6.02
C ARG A 11 3.67 31.17 5.66
N LEU A 12 4.75 30.48 5.30
CA LEU A 12 4.75 29.03 5.03
C LEU A 12 4.36 28.23 6.27
N ARG A 13 4.94 28.53 7.43
CA ARG A 13 4.61 27.85 8.70
C ARG A 13 3.13 28.01 9.05
N LYS A 14 2.59 29.21 8.98
CA LYS A 14 1.16 29.48 9.23
C LYS A 14 0.27 28.71 8.28
N ARG A 15 0.61 28.64 7.01
CA ARG A 15 -0.15 27.91 5.99
C ARG A 15 -0.14 26.39 6.21
N GLU A 16 1.01 25.84 6.64
CA GLU A 16 1.15 24.41 6.95
C GLU A 16 0.35 24.00 8.19
N SER A 17 0.20 24.86 9.21
CA SER A 17 -0.60 24.57 10.39
C SER A 17 -2.10 24.33 10.08
N PHE A 18 -2.63 25.02 9.08
CA PHE A 18 -4.03 24.87 8.63
C PHE A 18 -4.24 23.70 7.67
N LYS A 19 -3.18 23.09 7.16
CA LYS A 19 -3.27 22.01 6.16
C LYS A 19 -4.12 20.83 6.62
N ARG A 20 -3.92 20.40 7.86
CA ARG A 20 -4.68 19.28 8.43
C ARG A 20 -6.16 19.62 8.56
N LEU A 21 -6.47 20.83 9.00
CA LEU A 21 -7.85 21.30 9.16
C LEU A 21 -8.57 21.37 7.80
N ILE A 22 -7.91 21.94 6.78
CA ILE A 22 -8.45 22.01 5.42
C ILE A 22 -8.72 20.62 4.84
N ASN A 23 -7.80 19.66 5.04
CA ASN A 23 -8.00 18.29 4.59
C ASN A 23 -9.19 17.63 5.31
N ILE A 24 -9.31 17.78 6.62
CA ILE A 24 -10.44 17.26 7.39
C ILE A 24 -11.74 17.89 6.90
N GLY A 25 -11.78 19.21 6.74
CA GLY A 25 -12.98 19.92 6.27
C GLY A 25 -13.42 19.49 4.86
N LEU A 26 -12.46 19.42 3.93
CA LEU A 26 -12.76 18.90 2.59
C LEU A 26 -13.26 17.45 2.65
N SER A 27 -12.60 16.57 3.39
CA SER A 27 -13.03 15.17 3.51
C SER A 27 -14.42 15.03 4.13
N ALA A 28 -14.73 15.86 5.13
CA ALA A 28 -16.05 15.88 5.78
C ALA A 28 -17.17 16.28 4.78
N ILE A 29 -16.89 17.19 3.85
CA ILE A 29 -17.85 17.55 2.79
C ILE A 29 -18.19 16.36 1.90
N CYS A 30 -17.20 15.55 1.50
CA CYS A 30 -17.43 14.34 0.71
C CYS A 30 -18.36 13.36 1.43
N LEU A 31 -18.01 13.03 2.65
CA LEU A 31 -18.82 12.12 3.47
C LEU A 31 -20.22 12.64 3.69
N PHE A 32 -20.36 13.95 3.97
CA PHE A 32 -21.66 14.57 4.14
C PHE A 32 -22.53 14.44 2.90
N LEU A 33 -21.96 14.65 1.69
CA LEU A 33 -22.70 14.50 0.43
C LEU A 33 -23.19 13.07 0.22
N GLU A 34 -22.34 12.07 0.48
CA GLU A 34 -22.70 10.66 0.33
C GLU A 34 -23.76 10.22 1.36
N ILE A 35 -23.58 10.63 2.62
CA ILE A 35 -24.55 10.35 3.70
C ILE A 35 -25.88 11.05 3.45
N ALA A 36 -25.88 12.30 3.00
CA ALA A 36 -27.09 13.04 2.67
C ALA A 36 -27.88 12.39 1.51
N LEU A 37 -27.15 11.85 0.51
CA LEU A 37 -27.76 11.11 -0.58
C LEU A 37 -28.42 9.81 -0.11
N PHE A 38 -27.73 9.05 0.74
CA PHE A 38 -28.29 7.85 1.38
C PHE A 38 -29.52 8.19 2.22
N ALA A 39 -29.43 9.24 3.05
CA ALA A 39 -30.54 9.72 3.89
C ALA A 39 -31.77 10.12 3.05
N TYR A 40 -31.55 10.80 1.92
CA TYR A 40 -32.61 11.13 0.97
C TYR A 40 -33.27 9.88 0.41
N MET A 41 -32.46 8.91 -0.08
CA MET A 41 -32.99 7.67 -0.65
C MET A 41 -33.72 6.83 0.41
N TRP A 42 -33.21 6.78 1.63
CA TRP A 42 -33.88 6.12 2.75
C TRP A 42 -35.25 6.77 3.01
N GLN A 43 -35.29 8.09 3.16
CA GLN A 43 -36.51 8.83 3.54
C GLN A 43 -37.60 8.74 2.48
N PHE A 44 -37.25 8.76 1.18
CA PHE A 44 -38.22 8.88 0.11
C PHE A 44 -38.45 7.59 -0.68
N HIS A 45 -37.60 6.59 -0.56
CA HIS A 45 -37.69 5.35 -1.35
C HIS A 45 -37.60 4.08 -0.50
N PHE A 46 -36.49 3.85 0.20
CA PHE A 46 -36.22 2.53 0.79
C PHE A 46 -37.18 2.13 1.90
N GLN A 47 -37.52 3.05 2.80
CA GLN A 47 -38.47 2.75 3.89
C GLN A 47 -39.84 2.31 3.38
N PHE A 48 -40.31 2.81 2.25
CA PHE A 48 -41.61 2.44 1.70
C PHE A 48 -41.59 1.08 1.00
N GLN A 49 -40.42 0.56 0.66
CA GLN A 49 -40.26 -0.79 0.11
C GLN A 49 -40.07 -1.85 1.19
N LEU A 50 -39.69 -1.43 2.41
CA LEU A 50 -39.46 -2.34 3.54
C LEU A 50 -40.71 -2.51 4.42
N VAL A 51 -41.59 -1.56 4.49
CA VAL A 51 -42.73 -1.51 5.40
C VAL A 51 -44.00 -1.11 4.67
N ASP A 52 -45.13 -1.66 5.11
CA ASP A 52 -46.45 -1.23 4.62
C ASP A 52 -46.56 0.31 4.69
N PRO A 53 -47.03 1.00 3.62
CA PRO A 53 -47.15 2.45 3.57
C PRO A 53 -47.94 3.08 4.74
N LEU A 54 -48.75 2.29 5.42
CA LEU A 54 -49.53 2.70 6.61
C LEU A 54 -48.70 2.68 7.93
N GLN A 55 -47.57 2.01 7.94
CA GLN A 55 -46.69 1.96 9.10
C GLN A 55 -45.52 2.93 8.90
N LYS A 56 -45.57 4.10 9.53
CA LYS A 56 -44.43 5.03 9.52
C LYS A 56 -43.24 4.41 10.28
N ILE A 57 -42.10 4.27 9.59
CA ILE A 57 -40.83 3.96 10.28
C ILE A 57 -40.52 5.15 11.21
N TRP A 58 -40.28 4.83 12.45
CA TRP A 58 -39.98 5.82 13.48
C TRP A 58 -38.73 6.65 13.13
N TYR A 59 -38.73 7.92 13.50
CA TYR A 59 -37.58 8.82 13.43
C TYR A 59 -36.28 8.18 13.97
N ARG A 60 -36.37 7.34 15.02
CA ARG A 60 -35.25 6.58 15.56
C ARG A 60 -34.68 5.56 14.57
N GLY A 61 -35.48 4.90 13.75
CA GLY A 61 -35.02 3.99 12.71
C GLY A 61 -34.24 4.75 11.64
N PHE A 62 -34.72 5.91 11.20
CA PHE A 62 -33.99 6.78 10.28
C PHE A 62 -32.61 7.17 10.80
N LEU A 63 -32.51 7.58 12.08
CA LEU A 63 -31.23 7.94 12.69
C LEU A 63 -30.31 6.74 12.84
N LEU A 64 -30.83 5.55 13.18
CA LEU A 64 -30.06 4.34 13.31
C LEU A 64 -29.42 3.94 11.98
N GLU A 65 -30.21 3.84 10.92
CA GLU A 65 -29.73 3.43 9.60
C GLU A 65 -28.70 4.40 9.02
N ASN A 66 -28.96 5.70 9.12
CA ASN A 66 -28.00 6.72 8.70
C ASN A 66 -26.72 6.70 9.57
N GLY A 67 -26.85 6.34 10.84
CA GLY A 67 -25.73 6.13 11.75
C GLY A 67 -24.87 4.93 11.33
N ILE A 68 -25.50 3.79 11.06
CA ILE A 68 -24.84 2.57 10.60
C ILE A 68 -24.10 2.84 9.28
N TYR A 69 -24.81 3.41 8.30
CA TYR A 69 -24.21 3.78 7.02
C TYR A 69 -23.00 4.70 7.18
N SER A 70 -23.13 5.74 8.01
CA SER A 70 -22.06 6.71 8.25
C SER A 70 -20.82 6.05 8.86
N VAL A 71 -20.99 5.16 9.84
CA VAL A 71 -19.87 4.45 10.48
C VAL A 71 -19.17 3.55 9.46
N ILE A 72 -19.92 2.77 8.67
CA ILE A 72 -19.38 1.87 7.65
C ILE A 72 -18.63 2.67 6.57
N LEU A 73 -19.23 3.74 6.06
CA LEU A 73 -18.63 4.60 5.03
C LEU A 73 -17.34 5.26 5.53
N ILE A 74 -17.34 5.83 6.73
CA ILE A 74 -16.15 6.44 7.35
C ILE A 74 -15.05 5.39 7.51
N PHE A 75 -15.40 4.21 8.03
CA PHE A 75 -14.45 3.12 8.21
C PHE A 75 -13.73 2.75 6.90
N PHE A 76 -14.48 2.52 5.81
CA PHE A 76 -13.88 2.19 4.53
C PHE A 76 -13.13 3.38 3.91
N SER A 77 -13.65 4.61 4.00
CA SER A 77 -13.00 5.80 3.46
C SER A 77 -11.63 6.06 4.12
N VAL A 78 -11.53 5.86 5.43
CA VAL A 78 -10.26 5.94 6.18
C VAL A 78 -9.33 4.79 5.81
N THR A 79 -9.85 3.57 5.74
CA THR A 79 -9.07 2.36 5.44
C THR A 79 -8.47 2.41 4.03
N TYR A 80 -9.27 2.72 3.02
CA TYR A 80 -8.82 2.79 1.62
C TYR A 80 -8.11 4.09 1.28
N GLY A 81 -8.15 5.09 2.16
CA GLY A 81 -7.43 6.34 2.00
C GLY A 81 -8.10 7.35 1.08
N GLY A 82 -9.41 7.25 0.82
CA GLY A 82 -10.18 8.21 0.03
C GLY A 82 -10.14 9.64 0.58
N MET A 83 -9.89 9.78 1.90
CA MET A 83 -9.76 11.07 2.59
C MET A 83 -8.35 11.68 2.57
N ARG A 84 -7.36 11.06 1.89
CA ARG A 84 -5.96 11.50 1.90
C ARG A 84 -5.64 12.51 0.80
N LEU A 85 -6.38 13.63 0.76
CA LEU A 85 -6.11 14.73 -0.16
C LEU A 85 -4.67 15.25 -0.03
N GLY A 86 -4.00 15.48 -1.18
CA GLY A 86 -2.62 15.92 -1.23
C GLY A 86 -1.55 14.90 -0.85
N TYR A 87 -1.92 13.68 -0.42
CA TYR A 87 -0.99 12.57 -0.22
C TYR A 87 -0.99 11.59 -1.40
N MET A 88 -2.14 11.38 -2.04
CA MET A 88 -2.32 10.49 -3.18
C MET A 88 -2.58 11.30 -4.46
N LYS A 89 -2.43 10.68 -5.62
CA LYS A 89 -2.84 11.28 -6.90
C LYS A 89 -4.37 11.40 -6.94
N ASN A 90 -4.89 12.36 -7.73
CA ASN A 90 -6.33 12.55 -7.83
C ASN A 90 -7.08 11.28 -8.27
N THR A 91 -6.55 10.58 -9.26
CA THR A 91 -7.10 9.29 -9.74
C THR A 91 -7.12 8.22 -8.64
N GLU A 92 -6.08 8.18 -7.82
CA GLU A 92 -5.99 7.25 -6.68
C GLU A 92 -7.02 7.60 -5.58
N ILE A 93 -7.28 8.90 -5.35
CA ILE A 93 -8.30 9.37 -4.39
C ILE A 93 -9.69 8.99 -4.88
N ILE A 94 -10.02 9.29 -6.15
CA ILE A 94 -11.31 8.94 -6.77
C ILE A 94 -11.54 7.43 -6.65
N PHE A 95 -10.59 6.63 -7.12
CA PHE A 95 -10.71 5.17 -7.05
C PHE A 95 -10.87 4.66 -5.62
N SER A 96 -10.11 5.24 -4.66
CA SER A 96 -10.18 4.85 -3.25
C SER A 96 -11.52 5.16 -2.63
N GLN A 97 -12.09 6.34 -2.91
CA GLN A 97 -13.37 6.73 -2.36
C GLN A 97 -14.52 5.97 -3.02
N VAL A 98 -14.52 5.85 -4.35
CA VAL A 98 -15.50 5.03 -5.08
C VAL A 98 -15.49 3.59 -4.57
N PHE A 99 -14.30 3.01 -4.37
CA PHE A 99 -14.19 1.65 -3.83
C PHE A 99 -14.70 1.56 -2.38
N ALA A 100 -14.44 2.59 -1.55
CA ALA A 100 -14.96 2.67 -0.19
C ALA A 100 -16.50 2.74 -0.15
N THR A 101 -17.07 3.58 -1.01
CA THR A 101 -18.53 3.73 -1.18
C THR A 101 -19.16 2.40 -1.61
N LEU A 102 -18.62 1.76 -2.66
CA LEU A 102 -19.12 0.47 -3.13
C LEU A 102 -19.07 -0.61 -2.06
N MET A 103 -18.02 -0.67 -1.25
CA MET A 103 -17.91 -1.63 -0.15
C MET A 103 -18.94 -1.36 0.96
N ALA A 104 -19.20 -0.08 1.25
CA ALA A 104 -20.25 0.31 2.20
C ALA A 104 -21.64 -0.06 1.65
N ASP A 105 -21.90 0.25 0.38
CA ASP A 105 -23.17 -0.01 -0.28
C ASP A 105 -23.48 -1.50 -0.37
N VAL A 106 -22.48 -2.35 -0.64
CA VAL A 106 -22.66 -3.83 -0.64
C VAL A 106 -23.13 -4.32 0.74
N LEU A 107 -22.56 -3.81 1.83
CA LEU A 107 -22.97 -4.20 3.17
C LEU A 107 -24.38 -3.71 3.49
N ILE A 108 -24.70 -2.48 3.14
CA ILE A 108 -26.05 -1.90 3.35
C ILE A 108 -27.08 -2.61 2.49
N TYR A 109 -26.75 -2.96 1.24
CA TYR A 109 -27.69 -3.74 0.41
C TYR A 109 -27.97 -5.11 1.02
N ALA A 110 -26.96 -5.79 1.54
CA ALA A 110 -27.16 -7.05 2.26
C ALA A 110 -28.05 -6.86 3.51
N GLU A 111 -27.89 -5.78 4.25
CA GLU A 111 -28.75 -5.41 5.39
C GLU A 111 -30.20 -5.18 4.94
N LEU A 112 -30.41 -4.39 3.88
CA LEU A 112 -31.74 -4.15 3.30
C LEU A 112 -32.42 -5.46 2.85
N CYS A 113 -31.69 -6.39 2.24
CA CYS A 113 -32.20 -7.71 1.88
C CYS A 113 -32.60 -8.53 3.12
N MET A 114 -31.82 -8.47 4.20
CA MET A 114 -32.17 -9.14 5.47
C MET A 114 -33.42 -8.52 6.11
N MET A 115 -33.55 -7.21 6.11
CA MET A 115 -34.73 -6.51 6.63
C MET A 115 -35.98 -6.83 5.80
N ALA A 116 -35.86 -6.86 4.47
CA ALA A 116 -36.95 -7.20 3.56
C ALA A 116 -37.29 -8.68 3.57
N ARG A 117 -36.45 -9.56 4.15
CA ARG A 117 -36.54 -11.03 4.09
C ARG A 117 -36.64 -11.58 2.65
N SER A 118 -36.19 -10.81 1.70
CA SER A 118 -36.20 -11.10 0.26
C SER A 118 -35.12 -10.29 -0.45
N VAL A 119 -34.93 -10.52 -1.74
CA VAL A 119 -34.05 -9.64 -2.53
C VAL A 119 -34.69 -8.25 -2.60
N PHE A 120 -34.01 -7.25 -2.04
CA PHE A 120 -34.46 -5.84 -2.09
C PHE A 120 -34.47 -5.33 -3.53
N PRO A 121 -35.49 -4.57 -3.99
CA PRO A 121 -35.54 -4.03 -5.35
C PRO A 121 -34.29 -3.18 -5.66
N PRO A 122 -33.48 -3.54 -6.69
CA PRO A 122 -32.18 -2.93 -6.91
C PRO A 122 -32.21 -1.59 -7.66
N ASP A 123 -33.33 -1.22 -8.28
CA ASP A 123 -33.47 -0.09 -9.20
C ASP A 123 -33.05 1.24 -8.55
N MET A 124 -33.73 1.65 -7.48
CA MET A 124 -33.44 2.87 -6.74
C MET A 124 -32.10 2.80 -5.97
N PHE A 125 -31.72 1.60 -5.54
CA PHE A 125 -30.41 1.38 -4.90
C PHE A 125 -29.26 1.60 -5.90
N LEU A 126 -29.35 1.03 -7.10
CA LEU A 126 -28.37 1.24 -8.17
C LEU A 126 -28.31 2.71 -8.62
N LEU A 127 -29.46 3.39 -8.68
CA LEU A 127 -29.48 4.82 -8.96
C LEU A 127 -28.70 5.60 -7.90
N MET A 128 -28.88 5.28 -6.62
CA MET A 128 -28.13 5.87 -5.51
C MET A 128 -26.63 5.68 -5.71
N VAL A 129 -26.18 4.45 -5.95
CA VAL A 129 -24.76 4.12 -6.17
C VAL A 129 -24.18 4.95 -7.32
N VAL A 130 -24.88 5.05 -8.44
CA VAL A 130 -24.42 5.86 -9.58
C VAL A 130 -24.30 7.33 -9.20
N LEU A 131 -25.29 7.89 -8.50
CA LEU A 131 -25.26 9.29 -8.05
C LEU A 131 -24.10 9.55 -7.07
N GLN A 132 -23.83 8.61 -6.16
CA GLN A 132 -22.70 8.71 -5.24
C GLN A 132 -21.36 8.70 -5.99
N ILE A 133 -21.18 7.79 -6.95
CA ILE A 133 -19.97 7.74 -7.78
C ILE A 133 -19.75 9.07 -8.51
N VAL A 134 -20.80 9.60 -9.13
CA VAL A 134 -20.73 10.90 -9.82
C VAL A 134 -20.38 12.02 -8.84
N ALA A 135 -21.02 12.06 -7.67
CA ALA A 135 -20.74 13.04 -6.63
C ALA A 135 -19.27 12.97 -6.16
N VAL A 136 -18.73 11.77 -5.92
CA VAL A 136 -17.33 11.54 -5.55
C VAL A 136 -16.38 12.06 -6.62
N ILE A 137 -16.64 11.77 -7.91
CA ILE A 137 -15.79 12.22 -9.02
C ILE A 137 -15.76 13.74 -9.10
N ILE A 138 -16.93 14.38 -9.05
CA ILE A 138 -17.04 15.84 -9.10
C ILE A 138 -16.34 16.46 -7.89
N TYR A 139 -16.66 15.95 -6.69
CA TYR A 139 -16.06 16.42 -5.45
C TYR A 139 -14.52 16.30 -5.48
N ALA A 140 -13.96 15.13 -5.83
CA ALA A 140 -12.52 14.91 -5.80
C ALA A 140 -11.77 15.86 -6.74
N ASN A 141 -12.32 16.15 -7.92
CA ASN A 141 -11.74 17.11 -8.86
C ASN A 141 -11.76 18.54 -8.30
N ILE A 142 -12.86 18.98 -7.71
CA ILE A 142 -12.99 20.31 -7.10
C ILE A 142 -12.05 20.41 -5.87
N ALA A 143 -12.11 19.44 -4.96
CA ALA A 143 -11.30 19.43 -3.74
C ALA A 143 -9.79 19.41 -4.06
N ASN A 144 -9.37 18.62 -5.06
CA ASN A 144 -8.00 18.59 -5.49
C ASN A 144 -7.55 19.91 -6.13
N LYS A 145 -8.40 20.57 -6.91
CA LYS A 145 -8.13 21.91 -7.46
C LYS A 145 -7.95 22.95 -6.35
N ILE A 146 -8.87 22.98 -5.38
CA ILE A 146 -8.78 23.86 -4.20
C ILE A 146 -7.51 23.59 -3.42
N TYR A 147 -7.21 22.30 -3.17
CA TYR A 147 -6.01 21.90 -2.44
C TYR A 147 -4.71 22.35 -3.14
N ARG A 148 -4.58 22.11 -4.44
CA ARG A 148 -3.39 22.52 -5.22
C ARG A 148 -3.19 24.04 -5.28
N THR A 149 -4.27 24.78 -5.35
CA THR A 149 -4.20 26.27 -5.30
C THR A 149 -3.77 26.73 -3.90
N ALA A 150 -4.28 26.06 -2.86
CA ALA A 150 -3.90 26.39 -1.49
C ALA A 150 -2.46 25.96 -1.14
N PHE A 151 -2.00 24.83 -1.66
CA PHE A 151 -0.69 24.20 -1.35
C PHE A 151 0.05 23.85 -2.65
N PRO A 152 0.77 24.82 -3.26
CA PRO A 152 1.58 24.55 -4.45
C PRO A 152 2.68 23.51 -4.16
N PRO A 153 3.27 22.91 -5.21
CA PRO A 153 4.36 21.95 -5.07
C PRO A 153 5.51 22.52 -4.24
N ARG A 154 6.11 21.67 -3.41
CA ARG A 154 7.27 22.05 -2.60
C ARG A 154 8.53 22.00 -3.41
N GLU A 155 9.32 23.04 -3.31
CA GLU A 155 10.64 23.14 -3.89
C GLU A 155 11.65 22.44 -2.97
N LEU A 156 12.39 21.48 -3.53
CA LEU A 156 13.25 20.56 -2.80
C LEU A 156 14.71 20.73 -3.23
N LEU A 157 15.61 20.73 -2.26
CA LEU A 157 17.03 20.48 -2.45
C LEU A 157 17.29 18.98 -2.23
N LEU A 158 17.84 18.30 -3.23
CA LEU A 158 18.25 16.90 -3.11
C LEU A 158 19.75 16.82 -2.80
N ILE A 159 20.08 16.29 -1.63
CA ILE A 159 21.46 15.98 -1.22
C ILE A 159 21.68 14.49 -1.42
N HIS A 160 22.70 14.11 -2.17
CA HIS A 160 22.96 12.73 -2.53
C HIS A 160 24.41 12.30 -2.36
N GLY A 161 24.61 11.00 -2.19
CA GLY A 161 25.90 10.33 -2.23
C GLY A 161 26.23 9.80 -3.63
N ASP A 162 27.00 8.72 -3.68
CA ASP A 162 27.49 8.12 -4.92
C ASP A 162 26.43 7.26 -5.65
N ARG A 163 25.30 6.94 -5.00
CA ARG A 163 24.23 6.17 -5.64
C ARG A 163 23.50 6.98 -6.72
N PRO A 164 23.17 6.37 -7.88
CA PRO A 164 22.47 7.05 -8.95
C PRO A 164 21.15 7.70 -8.49
N ILE A 165 20.94 8.95 -8.89
CA ILE A 165 19.75 9.73 -8.49
C ILE A 165 18.54 9.53 -9.43
N ALA A 166 18.76 8.88 -10.58
CA ALA A 166 17.72 8.74 -11.60
C ALA A 166 16.41 8.12 -11.08
N ASP A 167 16.50 7.10 -10.22
CA ASP A 167 15.32 6.41 -9.67
C ASP A 167 14.54 7.31 -8.72
N ILE A 168 15.23 8.06 -7.83
CA ILE A 168 14.56 8.95 -6.91
C ILE A 168 13.94 10.14 -7.66
N CYS A 169 14.64 10.68 -8.66
CA CYS A 169 14.10 11.75 -9.51
C CYS A 169 12.82 11.31 -10.21
N LYS A 170 12.80 10.12 -10.84
CA LYS A 170 11.58 9.55 -11.44
C LYS A 170 10.42 9.41 -10.43
N LYS A 171 10.72 8.98 -9.18
CA LYS A 171 9.71 8.87 -8.12
C LYS A 171 9.14 10.25 -7.76
N PHE A 172 9.96 11.28 -7.58
CA PHE A 172 9.50 12.65 -7.32
C PHE A 172 8.78 13.26 -8.53
N GLU A 173 9.28 13.04 -9.74
CA GLU A 173 8.63 13.48 -10.98
C GLU A 173 7.25 12.87 -11.18
N SER A 174 7.01 11.65 -10.73
CA SER A 174 5.68 11.03 -10.76
C SER A 174 4.66 11.78 -9.87
N ARG A 175 5.14 12.69 -9.01
CA ARG A 175 4.38 13.51 -8.07
C ARG A 175 4.73 15.00 -8.19
N LYS A 176 4.84 15.49 -9.43
CA LYS A 176 5.04 16.93 -9.74
C LYS A 176 3.96 17.84 -9.15
N ASP A 177 2.80 17.25 -8.88
CA ASP A 177 1.70 17.92 -8.18
C ASP A 177 2.05 18.30 -6.73
N LYS A 178 3.04 17.67 -6.12
CA LYS A 178 3.40 17.82 -4.71
C LYS A 178 4.84 18.24 -4.48
N TYR A 179 5.74 17.83 -5.36
CA TYR A 179 7.18 18.00 -5.22
C TYR A 179 7.83 18.50 -6.51
N LYS A 180 8.78 19.41 -6.37
CA LYS A 180 9.62 19.91 -7.45
C LYS A 180 11.05 19.97 -6.94
N ILE A 181 11.95 19.13 -7.47
CA ILE A 181 13.36 19.21 -7.15
C ILE A 181 13.91 20.39 -7.94
N THR A 182 14.45 21.40 -7.24
CA THR A 182 14.99 22.63 -7.84
C THR A 182 16.50 22.59 -7.90
N LYS A 183 17.13 21.91 -6.93
CA LYS A 183 18.59 21.86 -6.81
C LYS A 183 19.07 20.47 -6.42
N TYR A 184 20.31 20.17 -6.81
CA TYR A 184 21.01 18.91 -6.54
C TYR A 184 22.38 19.24 -5.97
N GLU A 185 22.71 18.63 -4.82
CA GLU A 185 23.99 18.81 -4.18
C GLU A 185 24.60 17.48 -3.78
N HIS A 186 25.91 17.32 -4.04
CA HIS A 186 26.63 16.11 -3.68
C HIS A 186 27.28 16.26 -2.30
N ILE A 187 27.21 15.22 -1.47
CA ILE A 187 27.78 15.22 -0.11
C ILE A 187 29.29 15.51 -0.04
N LYS A 188 30.02 15.32 -1.15
CA LYS A 188 31.47 15.63 -1.25
C LYS A 188 31.82 17.07 -0.93
N LYS A 189 30.88 18.01 -1.02
CA LYS A 189 31.06 19.40 -0.56
C LYS A 189 31.30 19.49 0.95
N GLY A 190 30.91 18.48 1.72
CA GLY A 190 30.98 18.47 3.17
C GLY A 190 29.71 18.95 3.86
N ALA A 191 29.30 18.23 4.93
CA ALA A 191 28.05 18.50 5.64
C ALA A 191 27.95 19.91 6.22
N ALA A 192 29.09 20.50 6.66
CA ALA A 192 29.09 21.83 7.24
C ALA A 192 28.85 22.95 6.21
N GLU A 193 29.37 22.81 4.99
CA GLU A 193 29.16 23.75 3.90
C GLU A 193 27.71 23.64 3.38
N LEU A 194 27.22 22.41 3.19
CA LEU A 194 25.84 22.16 2.82
C LEU A 194 24.83 22.73 3.83
N CYS A 195 25.11 22.67 5.13
CA CYS A 195 24.25 23.29 6.14
C CYS A 195 24.14 24.82 5.97
N LYS A 196 25.24 25.52 5.59
CA LYS A 196 25.21 26.96 5.32
C LYS A 196 24.38 27.25 4.06
N GLU A 197 24.59 26.49 3.01
CA GLU A 197 23.88 26.61 1.74
C GLU A 197 22.36 26.37 1.93
N ILE A 198 21.97 25.29 2.62
CA ILE A 198 20.58 25.02 3.00
C ILE A 198 19.93 26.20 3.70
N LEU A 199 20.64 26.82 4.65
CA LEU A 199 20.11 27.95 5.41
C LEU A 199 19.86 29.16 4.52
N SER A 200 20.85 29.51 3.67
CA SER A 200 20.77 30.67 2.76
C SER A 200 19.61 30.50 1.75
N GLU A 201 19.50 29.33 1.14
CA GLU A 201 18.44 29.03 0.17
C GLU A 201 17.06 29.01 0.80
N TYR A 202 16.94 28.42 2.00
CA TYR A 202 15.68 28.42 2.75
C TYR A 202 15.25 29.84 3.15
N GLN A 203 16.18 30.67 3.57
CA GLN A 203 15.91 32.07 3.92
C GLN A 203 15.55 32.92 2.70
N ASN A 204 16.13 32.63 1.54
CA ASN A 204 15.81 33.30 0.28
C ASN A 204 14.45 32.79 -0.30
N GLY A 205 13.89 31.69 0.24
CA GLY A 205 12.65 31.09 -0.26
C GLY A 205 12.82 30.26 -1.53
N GLU A 206 14.06 29.90 -1.88
CA GLU A 206 14.37 29.10 -3.07
C GLU A 206 14.02 27.61 -2.87
N ILE A 207 14.09 27.16 -1.61
CA ILE A 207 13.73 25.80 -1.21
C ILE A 207 12.76 25.80 -0.01
N ASN A 208 11.92 24.75 0.05
CA ASN A 208 10.95 24.54 1.14
C ASN A 208 11.28 23.34 2.02
N ALA A 209 12.10 22.44 1.53
CA ALA A 209 12.52 21.23 2.24
C ALA A 209 13.77 20.63 1.62
N VAL A 210 14.42 19.75 2.38
CA VAL A 210 15.63 19.02 1.98
C VAL A 210 15.27 17.54 1.84
N VAL A 211 15.83 16.87 0.83
CA VAL A 211 15.78 15.42 0.65
C VAL A 211 17.18 14.86 0.82
N ILE A 212 17.34 13.91 1.73
CA ILE A 212 18.62 13.23 1.98
C ILE A 212 18.55 11.83 1.35
N TRP A 213 19.40 11.59 0.35
CA TRP A 213 19.45 10.37 -0.42
C TRP A 213 20.80 9.69 -0.34
N ASP A 214 20.82 8.50 0.28
CA ASP A 214 21.97 7.56 0.29
C ASP A 214 23.32 8.21 0.66
N ILE A 215 23.38 8.89 1.78
CA ILE A 215 24.61 9.44 2.36
C ILE A 215 25.02 8.65 3.61
N ASN A 216 26.27 8.78 4.01
CA ASN A 216 26.79 8.14 5.21
C ASN A 216 26.06 8.63 6.47
N GLU A 217 26.09 7.86 7.53
CA GLU A 217 25.33 8.12 8.75
C GLU A 217 25.76 9.39 9.48
N LYS A 218 27.06 9.66 9.53
CA LYS A 218 27.63 10.83 10.23
C LYS A 218 27.13 12.13 9.60
N ASP A 219 27.24 12.25 8.29
CA ASP A 219 26.82 13.45 7.55
C ASP A 219 25.30 13.61 7.56
N ARG A 220 24.57 12.48 7.38
CA ARG A 220 23.11 12.45 7.50
C ARG A 220 22.65 13.01 8.85
N ASN A 221 23.22 12.53 9.95
CA ASN A 221 22.86 12.96 11.29
C ASN A 221 23.22 14.43 11.53
N THR A 222 24.33 14.92 10.97
CA THR A 222 24.73 16.33 11.05
C THR A 222 23.72 17.23 10.35
N ILE A 223 23.37 16.93 9.09
CA ILE A 223 22.40 17.70 8.31
C ILE A 223 21.01 17.62 8.93
N LEU A 224 20.58 16.44 9.39
CA LEU A 224 19.29 16.24 10.03
C LEU A 224 19.14 17.09 11.30
N LYS A 225 20.14 17.05 12.20
CA LYS A 225 20.15 17.85 13.43
C LYS A 225 20.13 19.35 13.13
N PHE A 226 20.91 19.78 12.13
CA PHE A 226 20.92 21.16 11.70
C PHE A 226 19.55 21.62 11.18
N CYS A 227 18.96 20.87 10.26
CA CYS A 227 17.64 21.18 9.71
C CYS A 227 16.56 21.17 10.79
N TYR A 228 16.62 20.23 11.74
CA TYR A 228 15.71 20.18 12.88
C TYR A 228 15.80 21.44 13.74
N ALA A 229 17.03 21.87 14.08
CA ALA A 229 17.26 23.11 14.85
C ALA A 229 16.73 24.37 14.13
N GLN A 230 16.80 24.39 12.79
CA GLN A 230 16.29 25.51 11.98
C GLN A 230 14.80 25.34 11.61
N SER A 231 14.14 24.27 12.06
CA SER A 231 12.76 23.91 11.70
C SER A 231 12.55 23.78 10.19
N ILE A 232 13.56 23.33 9.47
CA ILE A 232 13.52 23.01 8.04
C ILE A 232 13.03 21.57 7.89
N ARG A 233 12.08 21.33 6.98
CA ARG A 233 11.55 20.00 6.72
C ARG A 233 12.56 19.15 5.98
N VAL A 234 12.77 17.92 6.46
CA VAL A 234 13.67 16.94 5.83
C VAL A 234 12.92 15.68 5.47
N TYR A 235 13.20 15.15 4.28
CA TYR A 235 12.81 13.82 3.84
C TYR A 235 14.06 12.95 3.83
N VAL A 236 14.11 11.97 4.70
CA VAL A 236 15.26 11.06 4.81
C VAL A 236 14.86 9.69 4.25
N MET A 237 15.73 9.12 3.40
CA MET A 237 15.60 7.72 3.01
C MET A 237 16.09 6.84 4.17
N PRO A 238 15.22 6.03 4.79
CA PRO A 238 15.63 5.19 5.91
C PRO A 238 16.56 4.07 5.43
N LYS A 239 17.57 3.76 6.22
CA LYS A 239 18.36 2.54 6.12
C LYS A 239 17.62 1.39 6.83
N ILE A 240 18.09 0.15 6.66
CA ILE A 240 17.47 -1.02 7.31
C ILE A 240 17.50 -0.88 8.83
N SER A 241 18.61 -0.42 9.40
CA SER A 241 18.74 -0.12 10.83
C SER A 241 17.69 0.89 11.32
N ASP A 242 17.42 1.94 10.54
CA ASP A 242 16.40 2.93 10.89
C ASP A 242 14.99 2.31 10.93
N VAL A 243 14.68 1.41 9.98
CA VAL A 243 13.39 0.72 9.95
C VAL A 243 13.20 -0.16 11.19
N ILE A 244 14.25 -0.87 11.61
CA ILE A 244 14.24 -1.70 12.82
C ILE A 244 14.04 -0.83 14.06
N LEU A 245 14.77 0.31 14.17
CA LEU A 245 14.67 1.22 15.31
C LEU A 245 13.29 1.90 15.41
N VAL A 246 12.66 2.25 14.29
CA VAL A 246 11.31 2.84 14.28
C VAL A 246 10.25 1.84 14.79
N GLY A 247 10.46 0.54 14.62
CA GLY A 247 9.59 -0.51 15.15
C GLY A 247 9.89 -0.94 16.59
N SER A 248 10.94 -0.38 17.21
CA SER A 248 11.36 -0.72 18.57
C SER A 248 10.39 -0.18 19.62
N GLU A 249 10.31 -0.87 20.75
CA GLU A 249 9.53 -0.45 21.90
C GLU A 249 10.34 0.54 22.76
N GLU A 250 9.73 1.67 23.07
CA GLU A 250 10.35 2.67 23.94
C GLU A 250 10.15 2.26 25.42
N LEU A 251 11.26 1.99 26.09
CA LEU A 251 11.32 1.67 27.52
C LEU A 251 11.95 2.81 28.28
N HIS A 252 11.42 3.08 29.46
CA HIS A 252 12.04 3.98 30.42
C HIS A 252 12.69 3.15 31.52
N VAL A 253 14.01 3.09 31.50
CA VAL A 253 14.78 2.43 32.55
C VAL A 253 15.42 3.52 33.41
N PHE A 254 14.93 3.67 34.62
CA PHE A 254 15.19 4.81 35.49
C PHE A 254 14.74 6.12 34.82
N ASP A 255 15.67 7.01 34.51
CA ASP A 255 15.46 8.32 33.85
C ASP A 255 16.01 8.35 32.41
N THR A 256 16.39 7.20 31.88
CA THR A 256 16.98 7.06 30.54
C THR A 256 16.02 6.38 29.59
N PRO A 257 15.63 7.01 28.44
CA PRO A 257 14.87 6.36 27.40
C PRO A 257 15.75 5.35 26.66
N ILE A 258 15.28 4.10 26.55
CA ILE A 258 15.97 3.00 25.86
C ILE A 258 15.04 2.43 24.80
N LEU A 259 15.59 2.12 23.62
CA LEU A 259 14.85 1.44 22.55
C LEU A 259 15.13 -0.06 22.64
N LEU A 260 14.09 -0.84 22.87
CA LEU A 260 14.14 -2.29 22.85
C LEU A 260 13.74 -2.82 21.48
N THR A 261 14.67 -3.43 20.77
CA THR A 261 14.35 -4.21 19.57
C THR A 261 13.87 -5.59 20.00
N ARG A 262 12.72 -6.01 19.49
CA ARG A 262 12.14 -7.30 19.90
C ARG A 262 12.94 -8.47 19.36
N GLU A 263 13.19 -9.48 20.19
CA GLU A 263 13.79 -10.75 19.81
C GLU A 263 12.85 -11.54 18.88
N TYR A 264 11.53 -11.49 19.17
CA TYR A 264 10.50 -12.19 18.42
C TYR A 264 9.66 -11.20 17.62
N SER A 265 9.42 -11.53 16.35
CA SER A 265 8.55 -10.74 15.50
C SER A 265 7.07 -10.74 15.92
N LEU A 266 6.61 -11.83 16.57
CA LEU A 266 5.21 -12.02 17.01
C LEU A 266 5.17 -12.72 18.37
N SER A 267 4.36 -12.20 19.30
CA SER A 267 4.07 -12.88 20.56
C SER A 267 3.24 -14.16 20.35
N MET A 268 3.13 -14.99 21.38
CA MET A 268 2.34 -16.24 21.32
C MET A 268 0.86 -15.92 21.02
N GLU A 269 0.30 -14.91 21.67
CA GLU A 269 -1.09 -14.48 21.50
C GLU A 269 -1.31 -13.96 20.07
N GLN A 270 -0.38 -13.16 19.56
CA GLN A 270 -0.43 -12.65 18.18
C GLN A 270 -0.39 -13.78 17.15
N ARG A 271 0.45 -14.80 17.37
CA ARG A 271 0.52 -15.99 16.51
C ARG A 271 -0.78 -16.78 16.54
N PHE A 272 -1.39 -16.95 17.72
CA PHE A 272 -2.66 -17.65 17.87
C PHE A 272 -3.79 -16.92 17.15
N ILE A 273 -3.95 -15.60 17.40
CA ILE A 273 -4.99 -14.79 16.76
C ILE A 273 -4.80 -14.78 15.23
N LYS A 274 -3.58 -14.55 14.77
CA LYS A 274 -3.24 -14.58 13.34
C LYS A 274 -3.60 -15.92 12.71
N ARG A 275 -3.25 -17.03 13.37
CA ARG A 275 -3.56 -18.38 12.89
C ARG A 275 -5.06 -18.65 12.83
N SER A 276 -5.80 -18.19 13.82
CA SER A 276 -7.26 -18.31 13.85
C SER A 276 -7.92 -17.57 12.69
N ILE A 277 -7.49 -16.32 12.43
CA ILE A 277 -7.95 -15.53 11.28
C ILE A 277 -7.60 -16.25 9.95
N ASP A 278 -6.35 -16.72 9.81
CA ASP A 278 -5.89 -17.44 8.62
C ASP A 278 -6.79 -18.68 8.33
N VAL A 279 -7.10 -19.49 9.35
CA VAL A 279 -7.91 -20.68 9.19
C VAL A 279 -9.36 -20.32 8.84
N VAL A 280 -9.98 -19.43 9.60
CA VAL A 280 -11.39 -19.05 9.39
C VAL A 280 -11.59 -18.41 8.02
N CYS A 281 -10.76 -17.41 7.67
CA CYS A 281 -10.87 -16.73 6.38
C CYS A 281 -10.57 -17.68 5.20
N SER A 282 -9.57 -18.59 5.33
CA SER A 282 -9.28 -19.56 4.27
C SER A 282 -10.42 -20.54 4.04
N LEU A 283 -11.05 -21.03 5.11
CA LEU A 283 -12.21 -21.91 5.01
C LEU A 283 -13.38 -21.23 4.30
N ILE A 284 -13.72 -20.02 4.75
CA ILE A 284 -14.82 -19.24 4.16
C ILE A 284 -14.53 -18.98 2.67
N LEU A 285 -13.33 -18.50 2.33
CA LEU A 285 -12.97 -18.21 0.96
C LEU A 285 -12.91 -19.47 0.09
N LEU A 286 -12.40 -20.60 0.60
CA LEU A 286 -12.41 -21.86 -0.15
C LEU A 286 -13.84 -22.30 -0.48
N VAL A 287 -14.78 -22.21 0.46
CA VAL A 287 -16.20 -22.55 0.19
C VAL A 287 -16.78 -21.62 -0.85
N ILE A 288 -16.61 -20.29 -0.69
CA ILE A 288 -17.17 -19.29 -1.62
C ILE A 288 -16.55 -19.41 -3.01
N THR A 289 -15.23 -19.62 -3.10
CA THR A 289 -14.52 -19.65 -4.39
C THR A 289 -14.46 -21.05 -5.01
N SER A 290 -14.93 -22.11 -4.32
CA SER A 290 -14.87 -23.50 -4.81
C SER A 290 -15.54 -23.70 -6.17
N PRO A 291 -16.72 -23.13 -6.51
CA PRO A 291 -17.30 -23.29 -7.83
C PRO A 291 -16.41 -22.67 -8.92
N LEU A 292 -15.85 -21.48 -8.63
CA LEU A 292 -14.95 -20.78 -9.53
C LEU A 292 -13.63 -21.53 -9.72
N MET A 293 -13.09 -22.11 -8.65
CA MET A 293 -11.89 -22.94 -8.70
C MET A 293 -12.13 -24.21 -9.53
N LEU A 294 -13.30 -24.84 -9.40
CA LEU A 294 -13.68 -26.02 -10.20
C LEU A 294 -13.79 -25.67 -11.69
N LEU A 295 -14.46 -24.57 -12.02
CA LEU A 295 -14.57 -24.08 -13.41
C LEU A 295 -13.19 -23.78 -13.99
N THR A 296 -12.32 -23.14 -13.23
CA THR A 296 -10.93 -22.85 -13.64
C THR A 296 -10.15 -24.14 -13.88
N ALA A 297 -10.26 -25.11 -12.97
CA ALA A 297 -9.61 -26.41 -13.10
C ALA A 297 -10.08 -27.15 -14.36
N LEU A 298 -11.38 -27.15 -14.61
CA LEU A 298 -11.98 -27.78 -15.81
C LEU A 298 -11.50 -27.08 -17.09
N ALA A 299 -11.49 -25.75 -17.12
CA ALA A 299 -11.01 -24.98 -18.27
C ALA A 299 -9.55 -25.30 -18.59
N ILE A 300 -8.64 -25.34 -17.60
CA ILE A 300 -7.23 -25.70 -17.79
C ILE A 300 -7.12 -27.15 -18.31
N LYS A 301 -7.90 -28.08 -17.74
CA LYS A 301 -7.86 -29.51 -18.13
C LYS A 301 -8.35 -29.74 -19.54
N LEU A 302 -9.41 -29.04 -19.98
CA LEU A 302 -9.97 -29.15 -21.32
C LEU A 302 -9.08 -28.48 -22.39
N TYR A 303 -8.25 -27.50 -22.02
CA TYR A 303 -7.41 -26.76 -22.96
C TYR A 303 -6.29 -27.61 -23.54
N ASP A 304 -5.53 -28.34 -22.70
CA ASP A 304 -4.35 -29.09 -23.15
C ASP A 304 -4.15 -30.44 -22.41
N GLY A 305 -5.12 -30.89 -21.63
CA GLY A 305 -5.07 -32.18 -20.91
C GLY A 305 -4.05 -32.28 -19.78
N GLY A 306 -3.17 -31.28 -19.61
CA GLY A 306 -2.07 -31.30 -18.66
C GLY A 306 -2.49 -31.14 -17.19
N PRO A 307 -1.52 -31.02 -16.26
CA PRO A 307 -1.82 -30.86 -14.81
C PRO A 307 -2.50 -29.51 -14.57
N VAL A 308 -3.53 -29.52 -13.71
CA VAL A 308 -4.30 -28.33 -13.34
C VAL A 308 -3.52 -27.41 -12.41
N LEU A 309 -2.78 -28.02 -11.45
CA LEU A 309 -2.00 -27.29 -10.44
C LEU A 309 -0.52 -27.30 -10.81
N TYR A 310 0.08 -26.14 -10.63
CA TYR A 310 1.52 -25.93 -10.65
C TYR A 310 2.03 -25.82 -9.21
N LYS A 311 3.13 -26.51 -8.91
CA LYS A 311 3.79 -26.49 -7.61
C LYS A 311 5.23 -26.02 -7.78
N GLN A 312 5.67 -25.13 -6.90
CA GLN A 312 7.03 -24.60 -6.93
C GLN A 312 7.56 -24.46 -5.50
N VAL A 313 8.84 -24.76 -5.30
CA VAL A 313 9.50 -24.58 -4.00
C VAL A 313 9.64 -23.09 -3.70
N ARG A 314 9.28 -22.71 -2.48
CA ARG A 314 9.37 -21.35 -1.93
C ARG A 314 9.79 -21.41 -0.47
N CYS A 315 10.33 -20.31 0.05
CA CYS A 315 10.72 -20.20 1.45
C CYS A 315 9.67 -19.44 2.28
N THR A 316 9.50 -19.87 3.52
CA THR A 316 8.65 -19.24 4.53
C THR A 316 9.46 -18.94 5.81
N ILE A 317 8.81 -18.81 6.96
CA ILE A 317 9.46 -18.51 8.25
C ILE A 317 10.67 -19.41 8.50
N GLY A 318 11.77 -18.81 8.96
CA GLY A 318 13.02 -19.52 9.25
C GLY A 318 13.66 -20.19 8.04
N GLN A 319 13.42 -19.66 6.83
CA GLN A 319 13.91 -20.22 5.54
C GLN A 319 13.38 -21.62 5.23
N ARG A 320 12.34 -22.10 5.95
CA ARG A 320 11.73 -23.40 5.68
C ARG A 320 11.14 -23.45 4.28
N GLU A 321 11.50 -24.44 3.51
CA GLU A 321 10.95 -24.69 2.18
C GLU A 321 9.54 -25.29 2.24
N PHE A 322 8.70 -24.91 1.28
CA PHE A 322 7.38 -25.49 1.05
C PHE A 322 6.98 -25.38 -0.42
N TYR A 323 6.02 -26.20 -0.83
CA TYR A 323 5.47 -26.15 -2.18
C TYR A 323 4.28 -25.19 -2.25
N ILE A 324 4.49 -24.02 -2.88
CA ILE A 324 3.37 -23.11 -3.19
C ILE A 324 2.51 -23.72 -4.29
N MET A 325 1.19 -23.66 -4.12
CA MET A 325 0.22 -24.18 -5.09
C MET A 325 -0.44 -23.05 -5.86
N LYS A 326 -0.45 -23.17 -7.19
CA LYS A 326 -1.13 -22.24 -8.10
C LYS A 326 -1.87 -23.02 -9.19
N PHE A 327 -2.88 -22.39 -9.80
CA PHE A 327 -3.37 -22.89 -11.07
C PHE A 327 -2.31 -22.68 -12.14
N ARG A 328 -2.17 -23.66 -13.03
CA ARG A 328 -1.22 -23.58 -14.13
C ARG A 328 -1.70 -22.53 -15.14
N SER A 329 -0.90 -21.51 -15.34
CA SER A 329 -1.14 -20.40 -16.27
C SER A 329 -0.18 -20.36 -17.45
N MET A 330 0.85 -21.22 -17.44
CA MET A 330 1.87 -21.34 -18.47
C MET A 330 1.85 -22.75 -19.09
N ARG A 331 2.49 -22.89 -20.27
CA ARG A 331 2.70 -24.19 -20.93
C ARG A 331 3.49 -25.13 -20.02
N THR A 332 3.33 -26.45 -20.21
CA THR A 332 4.05 -27.47 -19.43
C THR A 332 5.55 -27.47 -19.64
N ASP A 333 6.03 -26.86 -20.73
CA ASP A 333 7.44 -26.75 -21.11
C ASP A 333 8.07 -25.38 -20.84
N ALA A 334 7.35 -24.50 -20.12
CA ALA A 334 7.74 -23.12 -19.89
C ALA A 334 9.08 -22.92 -19.14
N GLU A 335 9.54 -23.89 -18.36
CA GLU A 335 10.80 -23.87 -17.58
C GLU A 335 11.69 -25.08 -17.91
N LYS A 336 11.65 -25.64 -19.13
CA LYS A 336 12.51 -26.77 -19.52
C LYS A 336 14.01 -26.47 -19.39
N ASP A 337 14.40 -25.21 -19.51
CA ASP A 337 15.80 -24.76 -19.42
C ASP A 337 16.32 -24.70 -17.97
N GLY A 338 15.48 -24.96 -16.97
CA GLY A 338 15.85 -24.89 -15.55
C GLY A 338 16.17 -23.47 -15.02
N VAL A 339 16.08 -22.45 -15.88
CA VAL A 339 16.42 -21.07 -15.50
C VAL A 339 15.18 -20.36 -14.95
N ALA A 340 15.29 -19.85 -13.74
CA ALA A 340 14.26 -19.06 -13.08
C ALA A 340 14.15 -17.66 -13.75
N ARG A 341 13.19 -17.48 -14.65
CA ARG A 341 12.94 -16.18 -15.31
C ARG A 341 11.70 -15.52 -14.76
N LEU A 342 11.75 -14.20 -14.57
CA LEU A 342 10.56 -13.40 -14.26
C LEU A 342 9.62 -13.35 -15.47
N ALA A 343 8.29 -13.33 -15.23
CA ALA A 343 7.32 -13.23 -16.31
C ALA A 343 7.36 -11.81 -16.92
N GLN A 344 7.50 -11.75 -18.24
CA GLN A 344 7.50 -10.51 -19.01
C GLN A 344 6.07 -10.06 -19.36
N LYS A 345 5.91 -8.79 -19.77
CA LYS A 345 4.60 -8.20 -20.09
C LYS A 345 3.84 -8.94 -21.20
N ASN A 346 4.55 -9.52 -22.19
CA ASN A 346 4.00 -10.31 -23.30
C ASN A 346 4.70 -11.68 -23.40
N ASP A 347 4.73 -12.40 -22.28
CA ASP A 347 5.37 -13.71 -22.18
C ASP A 347 4.58 -14.75 -23.00
N ASP A 348 5.21 -15.31 -24.04
CA ASP A 348 4.64 -16.32 -24.96
C ASP A 348 4.40 -17.68 -24.29
N ARG A 349 4.99 -17.90 -23.12
CA ARG A 349 4.78 -19.09 -22.30
C ARG A 349 3.40 -19.12 -21.65
N ILE A 350 2.70 -17.96 -21.57
CA ILE A 350 1.39 -17.85 -20.92
C ILE A 350 0.28 -18.34 -21.87
N THR A 351 -0.51 -19.30 -21.42
CA THR A 351 -1.67 -19.81 -22.16
C THR A 351 -2.80 -18.77 -22.26
N PRO A 352 -3.70 -18.82 -23.27
CA PRO A 352 -4.86 -17.94 -23.35
C PRO A 352 -5.72 -17.93 -22.08
N ILE A 353 -5.99 -19.12 -21.50
CA ILE A 353 -6.67 -19.25 -20.22
C ILE A 353 -5.81 -18.64 -19.11
N GLY A 354 -4.50 -18.88 -19.13
CA GLY A 354 -3.54 -18.30 -18.22
C GLY A 354 -3.57 -16.76 -18.17
N LYS A 355 -3.76 -16.10 -19.31
CA LYS A 355 -3.91 -14.63 -19.36
C LYS A 355 -5.12 -14.15 -18.57
N VAL A 356 -6.25 -14.85 -18.69
CA VAL A 356 -7.49 -14.50 -17.98
C VAL A 356 -7.34 -14.71 -16.47
N ILE A 357 -6.90 -15.93 -16.06
CA ILE A 357 -6.80 -16.25 -14.63
C ILE A 357 -5.76 -15.42 -13.88
N ARG A 358 -4.66 -15.05 -14.56
CA ARG A 358 -3.63 -14.13 -13.99
C ARG A 358 -4.15 -12.71 -13.84
N LYS A 359 -4.91 -12.21 -14.83
CA LYS A 359 -5.50 -10.87 -14.76
C LYS A 359 -6.46 -10.73 -13.56
N CYS A 360 -7.22 -11.79 -13.26
CA CYS A 360 -8.16 -11.82 -12.13
C CYS A 360 -7.52 -12.39 -10.85
N ARG A 361 -6.22 -12.69 -10.82
CA ARG A 361 -5.52 -13.35 -9.69
C ARG A 361 -6.14 -14.68 -9.25
N MET A 362 -6.95 -15.30 -10.08
CA MET A 362 -7.55 -16.61 -9.81
C MET A 362 -6.51 -17.73 -9.74
N ASP A 363 -5.38 -17.56 -10.44
CA ASP A 363 -4.24 -18.49 -10.40
C ASP A 363 -3.67 -18.67 -8.99
N GLU A 364 -3.84 -17.71 -8.09
CA GLU A 364 -3.34 -17.76 -6.71
C GLU A 364 -4.33 -18.37 -5.69
N LEU A 365 -5.61 -18.65 -6.07
CA LEU A 365 -6.61 -19.21 -5.16
C LEU A 365 -6.20 -20.56 -4.51
N PRO A 366 -5.47 -21.49 -5.18
CA PRO A 366 -5.02 -22.73 -4.52
C PRO A 366 -4.09 -22.51 -3.33
N GLN A 367 -3.48 -21.31 -3.18
CA GLN A 367 -2.65 -20.96 -2.02
C GLN A 367 -3.46 -20.91 -0.71
N LEU A 368 -4.79 -20.76 -0.77
CA LEU A 368 -5.65 -20.90 0.40
C LEU A 368 -5.45 -22.25 1.11
N ILE A 369 -5.11 -23.30 0.36
CA ILE A 369 -4.79 -24.62 0.91
C ILE A 369 -3.43 -24.57 1.65
N ASN A 370 -2.43 -23.83 1.11
CA ASN A 370 -1.16 -23.61 1.82
C ASN A 370 -1.37 -22.85 3.13
N ILE A 371 -2.28 -21.88 3.14
CA ILE A 371 -2.63 -21.14 4.35
C ILE A 371 -3.28 -22.08 5.38
N LEU A 372 -4.23 -22.91 4.98
CA LEU A 372 -4.85 -23.90 5.87
C LEU A 372 -3.85 -24.92 6.43
N ARG A 373 -2.88 -25.35 5.62
CA ARG A 373 -1.79 -26.25 6.09
C ARG A 373 -0.84 -25.54 7.07
N GLY A 374 -0.81 -24.20 7.05
CA GLY A 374 0.08 -23.41 7.90
C GLY A 374 1.45 -23.13 7.31
N ASP A 375 1.66 -23.41 6.03
CA ASP A 375 2.87 -23.04 5.30
C ASP A 375 2.94 -21.54 5.06
N MET A 376 1.79 -20.92 4.84
CA MET A 376 1.61 -19.49 4.58
C MET A 376 0.59 -18.87 5.54
N SER A 377 0.49 -17.55 5.46
CA SER A 377 -0.55 -16.71 6.08
C SER A 377 -1.23 -15.87 4.99
N PHE A 378 -2.38 -15.24 5.29
CA PHE A 378 -2.96 -14.23 4.39
C PHE A 378 -2.00 -13.07 4.18
N ILE A 379 -1.48 -12.53 5.28
CA ILE A 379 -0.59 -11.37 5.25
C ILE A 379 0.81 -11.76 5.72
N GLY A 380 1.79 -11.36 4.92
CA GLY A 380 3.21 -11.57 5.17
C GLY A 380 4.06 -11.21 3.96
N PRO A 381 5.38 -11.24 4.07
CA PRO A 381 6.27 -11.07 2.93
C PRO A 381 6.00 -12.10 1.83
N ARG A 382 6.04 -11.68 0.57
CA ARG A 382 5.82 -12.60 -0.56
C ARG A 382 6.89 -13.70 -0.58
N PRO A 383 6.52 -15.00 -0.67
CA PRO A 383 7.48 -16.08 -0.69
C PRO A 383 8.34 -16.05 -1.95
N GLU A 384 9.65 -16.09 -1.78
CA GLU A 384 10.62 -16.13 -2.88
C GLU A 384 11.22 -17.53 -3.06
N ARG A 385 11.84 -17.80 -4.21
CA ARG A 385 12.55 -19.05 -4.52
C ARG A 385 13.84 -19.13 -3.68
N PRO A 386 14.27 -20.32 -3.24
CA PRO A 386 15.52 -20.46 -2.49
C PRO A 386 16.73 -19.87 -3.23
N GLU A 387 16.82 -20.09 -4.56
CA GLU A 387 17.92 -19.62 -5.39
C GLU A 387 17.97 -18.08 -5.43
N ILE A 388 16.81 -17.42 -5.49
CA ILE A 388 16.70 -15.95 -5.50
C ILE A 388 17.07 -15.40 -4.11
N ILE A 389 16.67 -16.07 -3.04
CA ILE A 389 17.05 -15.68 -1.67
C ILE A 389 18.56 -15.78 -1.49
N ALA A 390 19.19 -16.87 -1.95
CA ALA A 390 20.62 -17.04 -1.89
C ALA A 390 21.36 -15.90 -2.61
N GLN A 391 20.99 -15.60 -3.86
CA GLN A 391 21.56 -14.50 -4.64
C GLN A 391 21.42 -13.14 -3.94
N TYR A 392 20.24 -12.86 -3.34
CA TYR A 392 20.05 -11.60 -2.64
C TYR A 392 20.82 -11.53 -1.34
N THR A 393 20.94 -12.65 -0.62
CA THR A 393 21.64 -12.70 0.67
C THR A 393 23.16 -12.57 0.51
N GLU A 394 23.74 -12.96 -0.63
CA GLU A 394 25.16 -12.73 -0.95
C GLU A 394 25.49 -11.23 -0.99
N VAL A 395 24.61 -10.41 -1.58
CA VAL A 395 24.81 -8.95 -1.73
C VAL A 395 24.23 -8.17 -0.56
N MET A 396 23.21 -8.70 0.08
CA MET A 396 22.45 -8.05 1.15
C MET A 396 22.03 -9.11 2.18
N PRO A 397 22.88 -9.41 3.16
CA PRO A 397 22.61 -10.45 4.18
C PRO A 397 21.30 -10.24 4.94
N GLU A 398 20.88 -8.99 5.12
CA GLU A 398 19.63 -8.60 5.78
C GLU A 398 18.38 -9.06 5.02
N PHE A 399 18.51 -9.51 3.76
CA PHE A 399 17.34 -9.99 3.00
C PHE A 399 16.67 -11.19 3.68
N ALA A 400 17.43 -11.97 4.46
CA ALA A 400 16.91 -13.06 5.27
C ALA A 400 15.96 -12.61 6.40
N PHE A 401 16.04 -11.36 6.86
CA PHE A 401 15.23 -10.85 7.97
C PHE A 401 13.72 -10.85 7.66
N ARG A 402 13.33 -10.76 6.38
CA ARG A 402 11.94 -10.87 5.97
C ARG A 402 11.28 -12.21 6.33
N MET A 403 12.09 -13.25 6.54
CA MET A 403 11.63 -14.59 6.91
C MET A 403 11.52 -14.81 8.43
N LYS A 404 11.56 -13.76 9.25
CA LYS A 404 11.18 -13.80 10.66
C LYS A 404 9.69 -14.09 10.89
N VAL A 405 8.86 -13.92 9.86
CA VAL A 405 7.41 -14.23 9.87
C VAL A 405 7.07 -15.18 8.72
N LYS A 406 5.85 -15.77 8.77
CA LYS A 406 5.36 -16.62 7.67
C LYS A 406 5.20 -15.79 6.40
N ALA A 407 5.49 -16.43 5.27
CA ALA A 407 5.19 -15.89 3.96
C ALA A 407 3.68 -15.63 3.79
N GLY A 408 3.33 -14.57 3.09
CA GLY A 408 1.93 -14.15 2.87
C GLY A 408 1.44 -14.33 1.44
N LEU A 409 0.13 -14.53 1.28
CA LEU A 409 -0.56 -14.42 0.00
C LEU A 409 -0.53 -12.95 -0.48
N ALA A 410 -0.78 -12.04 0.44
CA ALA A 410 -0.61 -10.60 0.28
C ALA A 410 0.35 -10.06 1.35
N GLY A 411 0.88 -8.86 1.16
CA GLY A 411 1.80 -8.26 2.12
C GLY A 411 1.98 -6.77 1.95
N PHE A 412 2.65 -6.16 2.90
CA PHE A 412 2.88 -4.72 2.93
C PHE A 412 3.58 -4.21 1.67
N ALA A 413 4.62 -4.93 1.22
CA ALA A 413 5.33 -4.61 -0.01
C ALA A 413 4.47 -4.78 -1.28
N GLN A 414 3.49 -5.67 -1.27
CA GLN A 414 2.57 -5.87 -2.39
C GLN A 414 1.48 -4.79 -2.44
N VAL A 415 1.07 -4.26 -1.28
CA VAL A 415 0.03 -3.22 -1.17
C VAL A 415 0.59 -1.81 -1.38
N TYR A 416 1.76 -1.52 -0.82
CA TYR A 416 2.37 -0.18 -0.85
C TYR A 416 3.52 -0.04 -1.84
N GLY A 417 4.14 -1.14 -2.25
CA GLY A 417 5.14 -1.18 -3.30
C GLY A 417 4.51 -1.12 -4.70
N LYS A 418 5.36 -0.91 -5.69
CA LYS A 418 5.01 -1.06 -7.11
C LYS A 418 5.74 -2.26 -7.68
N TYR A 419 5.35 -2.69 -8.86
CA TYR A 419 6.01 -3.80 -9.54
C TYR A 419 7.53 -3.58 -9.67
N ASN A 420 7.95 -2.35 -9.96
CA ASN A 420 9.36 -1.93 -10.15
C ASN A 420 10.07 -1.54 -8.85
N THR A 421 9.53 -1.88 -7.68
CA THR A 421 10.19 -1.62 -6.40
C THR A 421 11.46 -2.45 -6.29
N SER A 422 12.61 -1.80 -6.00
CA SER A 422 13.89 -2.48 -5.84
C SER A 422 13.86 -3.55 -4.73
N PRO A 423 14.68 -4.61 -4.80
CA PRO A 423 14.76 -5.60 -3.72
C PRO A 423 15.04 -4.99 -2.35
N TYR A 424 15.89 -3.97 -2.29
CA TYR A 424 16.21 -3.22 -1.08
C TYR A 424 15.00 -2.46 -0.51
N ASP A 425 14.23 -1.78 -1.36
CA ASP A 425 13.01 -1.08 -0.93
C ASP A 425 11.90 -2.08 -0.56
N LYS A 426 11.80 -3.22 -1.27
CA LYS A 426 10.91 -4.33 -0.88
C LYS A 426 11.24 -4.85 0.52
N LEU A 427 12.53 -5.09 0.81
CA LEU A 427 12.96 -5.52 2.12
C LEU A 427 12.54 -4.52 3.20
N LYS A 428 12.76 -3.22 3.00
CA LYS A 428 12.32 -2.18 3.95
C LYS A 428 10.82 -2.21 4.20
N LEU A 429 10.01 -2.40 3.16
CA LEU A 429 8.55 -2.51 3.30
C LEU A 429 8.16 -3.79 4.06
N ASP A 430 8.81 -4.92 3.76
CA ASP A 430 8.59 -6.19 4.48
C ASP A 430 8.98 -6.06 5.95
N LEU A 431 10.13 -5.43 6.26
CA LEU A 431 10.57 -5.17 7.63
C LEU A 431 9.65 -4.19 8.36
N THR A 432 9.14 -3.17 7.67
CA THR A 432 8.14 -2.28 8.27
C THR A 432 6.92 -3.06 8.76
N TYR A 433 6.49 -4.08 8.02
CA TYR A 433 5.41 -4.98 8.46
C TYR A 433 5.84 -5.85 9.64
N VAL A 434 7.03 -6.46 9.57
CA VAL A 434 7.53 -7.38 10.61
C VAL A 434 7.65 -6.68 11.96
N GLU A 435 8.23 -5.47 11.97
CA GLU A 435 8.49 -4.70 13.18
C GLU A 435 7.23 -4.02 13.75
N ASN A 436 6.28 -3.61 12.89
CA ASN A 436 5.05 -2.93 13.31
C ASN A 436 3.81 -3.84 13.28
N TYR A 437 4.00 -5.15 13.42
CA TYR A 437 2.90 -6.10 13.37
C TYR A 437 1.80 -5.79 14.39
N SER A 438 0.57 -5.79 13.91
CA SER A 438 -0.64 -5.84 14.74
C SER A 438 -1.76 -6.56 14.01
N VAL A 439 -2.70 -7.13 14.75
CA VAL A 439 -3.91 -7.76 14.17
C VAL A 439 -4.67 -6.77 13.30
N TRP A 440 -4.74 -5.51 13.75
CA TRP A 440 -5.37 -4.43 12.99
C TRP A 440 -4.66 -4.15 11.65
N LEU A 441 -3.32 -4.20 11.65
CA LEU A 441 -2.54 -4.06 10.41
C LEU A 441 -2.84 -5.19 9.43
N ASP A 442 -2.96 -6.43 9.91
CA ASP A 442 -3.35 -7.56 9.05
C ASP A 442 -4.73 -7.35 8.43
N LEU A 443 -5.75 -7.03 9.23
CA LEU A 443 -7.10 -6.76 8.74
C LEU A 443 -7.13 -5.62 7.72
N LYS A 444 -6.39 -4.55 8.02
CA LYS A 444 -6.25 -3.41 7.10
C LYS A 444 -5.59 -3.82 5.78
N LEU A 445 -4.53 -4.62 5.81
CA LEU A 445 -3.85 -5.10 4.61
C LEU A 445 -4.72 -6.07 3.81
N MET A 446 -5.52 -6.93 4.47
CA MET A 446 -6.50 -7.78 3.80
C MET A 446 -7.52 -6.95 3.02
N LEU A 447 -8.09 -5.91 3.63
CA LEU A 447 -9.00 -4.99 2.97
C LEU A 447 -8.31 -4.24 1.81
N LEU A 448 -7.12 -3.69 2.04
CA LEU A 448 -6.36 -3.00 1.01
C LEU A 448 -5.99 -3.91 -0.17
N THR A 449 -5.80 -5.21 0.06
CA THR A 449 -5.54 -6.18 -1.00
C THR A 449 -6.73 -6.29 -1.95
N LEU A 450 -7.97 -6.25 -1.44
CA LEU A 450 -9.16 -6.22 -2.29
C LEU A 450 -9.13 -5.02 -3.25
N LYS A 451 -8.76 -3.84 -2.75
CA LYS A 451 -8.60 -2.65 -3.59
C LYS A 451 -7.53 -2.85 -4.67
N VAL A 452 -6.37 -3.42 -4.30
CA VAL A 452 -5.24 -3.64 -5.22
C VAL A 452 -5.59 -4.64 -6.31
N LEU A 453 -6.44 -5.65 -6.04
CA LEU A 453 -6.91 -6.61 -7.05
C LEU A 453 -7.65 -5.94 -8.21
N PHE A 454 -8.35 -4.84 -7.95
CA PHE A 454 -9.09 -4.07 -8.96
C PHE A 454 -8.29 -2.90 -9.56
N TRP A 455 -7.03 -2.68 -9.10
CA TRP A 455 -6.19 -1.61 -9.61
C TRP A 455 -5.42 -2.05 -10.87
N PRO A 456 -5.49 -1.31 -12.01
CA PRO A 456 -4.91 -1.72 -13.28
C PRO A 456 -3.40 -1.98 -13.26
N ASP A 457 -2.63 -1.15 -12.52
CA ASP A 457 -1.17 -1.22 -12.47
C ASP A 457 -0.62 -2.42 -11.66
N SER A 458 -1.48 -3.22 -11.04
CA SER A 458 -1.06 -4.33 -10.17
C SER A 458 -0.56 -5.57 -10.93
N THR A 459 -0.78 -5.65 -12.25
CA THR A 459 -0.55 -6.84 -13.07
C THR A 459 0.49 -6.66 -14.18
N GLU A 460 1.16 -5.51 -14.27
CA GLU A 460 2.18 -5.28 -15.30
C GLU A 460 3.42 -6.16 -15.07
N GLY A 461 3.88 -6.86 -16.12
CA GLY A 461 5.13 -7.64 -16.13
C GLY A 461 6.38 -6.75 -16.19
N VAL A 462 7.58 -7.35 -16.05
CA VAL A 462 8.87 -6.65 -16.19
C VAL A 462 9.07 -6.22 -17.63
N GLU A 463 9.70 -5.06 -17.87
CA GLU A 463 10.16 -4.66 -19.21
C GLU A 463 11.18 -5.67 -19.75
N SER A 464 11.22 -5.84 -21.06
CA SER A 464 11.91 -6.94 -21.76
C SER A 464 13.44 -7.03 -21.53
N GLU A 465 14.08 -6.00 -20.99
CA GLU A 465 15.52 -5.96 -20.71
C GLU A 465 15.89 -6.46 -19.30
N GLN A 466 14.93 -6.72 -18.42
CA GLN A 466 15.16 -7.10 -17.03
C GLN A 466 15.03 -8.63 -16.87
N VAL A 467 16.10 -9.39 -17.07
CA VAL A 467 16.12 -10.85 -16.92
C VAL A 467 16.19 -11.27 -15.45
N THR A 468 16.86 -10.48 -14.62
CA THR A 468 16.98 -10.69 -13.16
C THR A 468 16.45 -9.48 -12.41
N ALA A 469 16.03 -9.67 -11.16
CA ALA A 469 15.58 -8.56 -10.29
C ALA A 469 16.74 -7.63 -9.88
N PHE A 470 17.98 -8.01 -10.14
CA PHE A 470 19.16 -7.15 -10.04
C PHE A 470 19.26 -6.29 -11.32
N LYS A 471 19.11 -4.99 -11.18
CA LYS A 471 19.71 -4.06 -12.11
C LYS A 471 21.22 -4.08 -11.85
N ALA A 472 22.02 -3.98 -12.90
CA ALA A 472 23.50 -3.91 -12.87
C ALA A 472 24.10 -2.82 -11.94
N GLU A 473 23.27 -2.02 -11.30
CA GLU A 473 23.64 -0.99 -10.32
C GLU A 473 24.22 -1.55 -9.00
N TYR A 474 24.01 -2.85 -8.70
CA TYR A 474 24.58 -3.48 -7.49
C TYR A 474 25.92 -4.17 -7.71
N ASP A 475 26.31 -4.45 -8.95
CA ASP A 475 27.59 -5.09 -9.27
C ASP A 475 28.82 -4.20 -8.94
N GLY A 476 28.62 -2.91 -8.71
CA GLY A 476 29.72 -1.97 -8.37
C GLY A 476 30.07 -1.87 -6.90
N ARG A 477 29.35 -2.55 -5.98
CA ARG A 477 29.63 -2.42 -4.53
C ARG A 477 30.48 -3.54 -3.93
N ALA A 478 30.51 -4.70 -4.54
CA ALA A 478 31.33 -5.83 -4.05
C ALA A 478 32.85 -5.61 -4.18
N GLU A 479 33.28 -4.62 -4.98
CA GLU A 479 34.71 -4.35 -5.22
C GLU A 479 35.28 -3.19 -4.39
N LYS A 480 34.49 -2.47 -3.55
CA LYS A 480 34.96 -1.24 -2.88
C LYS A 480 35.03 -1.26 -1.36
N ASP A 481 34.60 -2.31 -0.71
CA ASP A 481 34.70 -2.41 0.77
C ASP A 481 35.93 -3.17 1.28
N ASP A 482 36.85 -3.59 0.39
CA ASP A 482 38.13 -4.27 0.72
C ASP A 482 39.38 -3.38 0.51
N ASN A 483 39.30 -2.06 0.68
CA ASN A 483 40.50 -1.20 0.79
C ASN A 483 40.31 -0.10 1.83
#